data_acd69ab5a9d2d8d420022f2f5cc3a2ee
#
_entry.id   acd69ab5a9d2d8d420022f2f5cc3a2ee
#
_cell.length_a   1.000
_cell.length_b   1.000
_cell.length_c   1.000
_cell.angle_alpha   90.00
_cell.angle_beta   90.00
_cell.angle_gamma   90.00
#
_symmetry.space_group_name_H-M   'P 1'
#
loop_
_entity.id
_entity.type
_entity.pdbx_description
1 polymer ?
#
loop_
_entity_poly.entity_id
_entity_poly.type
_entity_poly.pdbx_seq_one_letter_code
_entity_poly.pdbx_strand_id
1 'polypeptide(L)'
;MKKYFSTLLIILLSSFTTAPRIVWLDELDLSNVDQSAGKAIANQSMWKTPLSIAGEKFDRGVGTHAASVFRIKLDGKTISFKASAGIDDSAPEHELKQASAEFIILGDGKIIWRSGIMHAGEKAKQIDISTKGIKSLILHVDHA
;
A
#
# COMPACT_ATOMS: atom_id res chain seq x y z
N MET A 1 4.46 46.80 55.62
CA MET A 1 5.06 45.78 54.79
C MET A 1 3.95 45.12 53.96
N LYS A 2 3.92 45.34 52.62
CA LYS A 2 2.97 44.67 51.74
C LYS A 2 3.69 43.44 51.12
N LYS A 3 3.19 42.23 51.45
CA LYS A 3 3.68 40.98 50.87
C LYS A 3 2.97 40.76 49.52
N TYR A 4 3.74 40.78 48.43
CA TYR A 4 3.25 40.38 47.11
C TYR A 4 3.41 38.86 46.98
N PHE A 5 2.27 38.15 46.90
CA PHE A 5 2.24 36.75 46.49
C PHE A 5 2.28 36.71 44.96
N SER A 6 3.40 36.23 44.39
CA SER A 6 3.50 35.95 42.97
C SER A 6 2.98 34.54 42.71
N THR A 7 1.81 34.46 42.08
CA THR A 7 1.24 33.17 41.68
C THR A 7 1.87 32.76 40.37
N LEU A 8 2.75 31.76 40.41
CA LEU A 8 3.34 31.15 39.19
C LEU A 8 2.31 30.23 38.53
N LEU A 9 1.73 30.66 37.42
CA LEU A 9 0.83 29.84 36.59
C LEU A 9 1.67 28.89 35.75
N ILE A 10 1.75 27.60 36.09
CA ILE A 10 2.37 26.57 35.31
C ILE A 10 1.35 26.08 34.26
N ILE A 11 1.50 26.50 33.01
CA ILE A 11 0.71 25.97 31.91
C ILE A 11 1.34 24.64 31.48
N LEU A 12 0.73 23.53 31.88
CA LEU A 12 1.05 22.20 31.36
C LEU A 12 0.53 22.09 29.94
N LEU A 13 1.40 22.28 28.95
CA LEU A 13 1.13 21.93 27.54
C LEU A 13 1.15 20.41 27.42
N SER A 14 -0.02 19.78 27.55
CA SER A 14 -0.18 18.36 27.21
C SER A 14 -0.10 18.22 25.70
N SER A 15 1.03 17.74 25.20
CA SER A 15 1.17 17.32 23.80
C SER A 15 0.31 16.07 23.60
N PHE A 16 -0.87 16.21 22.99
CA PHE A 16 -1.64 15.07 22.52
C PHE A 16 -0.91 14.45 21.33
N THR A 17 -0.07 13.46 21.58
CA THR A 17 0.42 12.58 20.53
C THR A 17 -0.70 11.61 20.16
N THR A 18 -1.38 11.86 19.06
CA THR A 18 -2.32 10.88 18.49
C THR A 18 -1.54 9.66 18.05
N ALA A 19 -1.97 8.47 18.48
CA ALA A 19 -1.39 7.22 17.99
C ALA A 19 -1.47 7.15 16.45
N PRO A 20 -0.47 6.57 15.76
CA PRO A 20 -0.50 6.45 14.31
C PRO A 20 -1.71 5.61 13.90
N ARG A 21 -2.50 6.14 12.97
CA ARG A 21 -3.64 5.43 12.38
C ARG A 21 -3.14 4.58 11.20
N ILE A 22 -3.55 3.31 11.16
CA ILE A 22 -3.36 2.44 10.01
C ILE A 22 -4.56 2.63 9.08
N VAL A 23 -4.27 2.81 7.78
CA VAL A 23 -5.25 2.79 6.70
C VAL A 23 -4.88 1.65 5.76
N TRP A 24 -5.81 0.75 5.51
CA TRP A 24 -5.59 -0.40 4.66
C TRP A 24 -5.93 -0.08 3.20
N LEU A 25 -5.19 -0.68 2.25
CA LEU A 25 -5.43 -0.47 0.81
C LEU A 25 -6.84 -0.88 0.38
N ASP A 26 -7.35 -1.97 0.94
CA ASP A 26 -8.69 -2.52 0.66
C ASP A 26 -9.84 -1.64 1.20
N GLU A 27 -9.54 -0.65 2.05
CA GLU A 27 -10.49 0.36 2.56
C GLU A 27 -10.53 1.63 1.69
N LEU A 28 -9.62 1.75 0.72
CA LEU A 28 -9.59 2.90 -0.18
C LEU A 28 -10.62 2.75 -1.32
N ASP A 29 -10.89 3.86 -1.99
CA ASP A 29 -11.75 3.84 -3.19
C ASP A 29 -11.02 3.17 -4.36
N LEU A 30 -11.34 1.89 -4.60
CA LEU A 30 -10.74 1.09 -5.65
C LEU A 30 -11.26 1.45 -7.05
N SER A 31 -12.28 2.30 -7.17
CA SER A 31 -12.74 2.82 -8.48
C SER A 31 -11.67 3.68 -9.18
N ASN A 32 -10.68 4.16 -8.42
CA ASN A 32 -9.52 4.92 -8.90
C ASN A 32 -8.36 4.04 -9.40
N VAL A 33 -8.55 2.72 -9.46
CA VAL A 33 -7.55 1.81 -10.06
C VAL A 33 -7.84 1.68 -11.55
N ASP A 34 -6.91 2.20 -12.36
CA ASP A 34 -6.91 1.95 -13.80
C ASP A 34 -6.22 0.61 -14.06
N GLN A 35 -6.84 -0.29 -14.81
CA GLN A 35 -6.24 -1.57 -15.15
C GLN A 35 -6.70 -2.10 -16.52
N SER A 36 -5.92 -3.02 -17.08
CA SER A 36 -6.12 -3.54 -18.45
C SER A 36 -7.40 -4.37 -18.61
N ALA A 37 -7.86 -5.05 -17.55
CA ALA A 37 -9.08 -5.86 -17.58
C ALA A 37 -9.77 -5.92 -16.21
N GLY A 38 -11.10 -5.98 -16.22
CA GLY A 38 -11.92 -6.09 -15.01
C GLY A 38 -11.86 -4.86 -14.10
N LYS A 39 -12.04 -5.08 -12.81
CA LYS A 39 -11.97 -4.05 -11.74
C LYS A 39 -11.15 -4.59 -10.58
N ALA A 40 -10.42 -3.72 -9.90
CA ALA A 40 -9.73 -4.06 -8.66
C ALA A 40 -10.71 -4.57 -7.59
N ILE A 41 -10.31 -5.59 -6.83
CA ILE A 41 -11.15 -6.28 -5.86
C ILE A 41 -10.48 -6.24 -4.49
N ALA A 42 -11.22 -5.80 -3.47
CA ALA A 42 -10.77 -5.83 -2.09
C ALA A 42 -10.78 -7.27 -1.55
N ASN A 43 -9.68 -7.67 -0.92
CA ASN A 43 -9.52 -8.93 -0.18
C ASN A 43 -9.73 -10.21 -0.99
N GLN A 44 -9.70 -10.09 -2.31
CA GLN A 44 -9.82 -11.21 -3.25
C GLN A 44 -8.90 -11.01 -4.46
N SER A 45 -8.55 -12.13 -5.08
CA SER A 45 -7.89 -12.12 -6.38
C SER A 45 -8.84 -11.65 -7.49
N MET A 46 -8.32 -11.45 -8.69
CA MET A 46 -9.13 -11.17 -9.88
C MET A 46 -10.10 -12.32 -10.22
N TRP A 47 -9.81 -13.54 -9.77
CA TRP A 47 -10.65 -14.72 -9.91
C TRP A 47 -11.65 -14.92 -8.76
N LYS A 48 -11.77 -13.92 -7.86
CA LYS A 48 -12.67 -13.92 -6.69
C LYS A 48 -12.40 -15.05 -5.70
N THR A 49 -11.15 -15.46 -5.61
CA THR A 49 -10.66 -16.39 -4.60
C THR A 49 -9.94 -15.63 -3.47
N PRO A 50 -9.71 -16.24 -2.30
CA PRO A 50 -8.83 -15.67 -1.29
C PRO A 50 -7.43 -15.36 -1.87
N LEU A 51 -6.83 -14.24 -1.47
CA LEU A 51 -5.49 -13.86 -1.91
C LEU A 51 -4.45 -14.88 -1.49
N SER A 52 -3.61 -15.32 -2.44
CA SER A 52 -2.53 -16.27 -2.19
C SER A 52 -1.34 -16.01 -3.11
N ILE A 53 -0.12 -15.99 -2.57
CA ILE A 53 1.12 -15.84 -3.34
C ILE A 53 2.07 -16.94 -2.91
N ALA A 54 2.48 -17.81 -3.84
CA ALA A 54 3.35 -18.96 -3.58
C ALA A 54 2.88 -19.82 -2.39
N GLY A 55 1.56 -20.03 -2.26
CA GLY A 55 0.93 -20.78 -1.18
C GLY A 55 0.70 -20.02 0.13
N GLU A 56 1.26 -18.81 0.29
CA GLU A 56 1.00 -17.95 1.44
C GLU A 56 -0.33 -17.19 1.24
N LYS A 57 -1.22 -17.28 2.24
CA LYS A 57 -2.54 -16.64 2.20
C LYS A 57 -2.50 -15.27 2.88
N PHE A 58 -3.28 -14.33 2.33
CA PHE A 58 -3.41 -12.97 2.83
C PHE A 58 -4.88 -12.65 3.06
N ASP A 59 -5.23 -12.24 4.29
CA ASP A 59 -6.60 -11.88 4.66
C ASP A 59 -7.03 -10.52 4.09
N ARG A 60 -6.06 -9.64 3.84
CA ARG A 60 -6.28 -8.27 3.37
C ARG A 60 -5.38 -7.93 2.18
N GLY A 61 -5.92 -7.16 1.25
CA GLY A 61 -5.18 -6.69 0.10
C GLY A 61 -6.06 -6.28 -1.06
N VAL A 62 -5.46 -6.06 -2.21
CA VAL A 62 -6.17 -5.66 -3.44
C VAL A 62 -5.68 -6.53 -4.59
N GLY A 63 -6.60 -7.30 -5.17
CA GLY A 63 -6.35 -8.01 -6.43
C GLY A 63 -6.54 -7.07 -7.61
N THR A 64 -5.54 -7.02 -8.49
CA THR A 64 -5.56 -6.24 -9.73
C THR A 64 -5.11 -7.08 -10.91
N HIS A 65 -5.44 -6.65 -12.12
CA HIS A 65 -4.93 -7.23 -13.36
C HIS A 65 -3.79 -6.35 -13.90
N ALA A 66 -2.66 -6.93 -14.24
CA ALA A 66 -1.59 -6.21 -14.94
C ALA A 66 -2.03 -5.86 -16.39
N ALA A 67 -1.69 -4.69 -16.94
CA ALA A 67 -1.10 -3.59 -16.23
C ALA A 67 -2.14 -2.86 -15.38
N SER A 68 -1.71 -2.34 -14.23
CA SER A 68 -2.62 -1.55 -13.38
C SER A 68 -1.89 -0.37 -12.71
N VAL A 69 -2.66 0.69 -12.43
CA VAL A 69 -2.16 1.90 -11.76
C VAL A 69 -3.17 2.33 -10.70
N PHE A 70 -2.76 2.30 -9.45
CA PHE A 70 -3.54 2.82 -8.33
C PHE A 70 -2.92 4.12 -7.82
N ARG A 71 -3.64 5.24 -7.97
CA ARG A 71 -3.20 6.56 -7.52
C ARG A 71 -3.80 6.89 -6.18
N ILE A 72 -2.95 7.12 -5.19
CA ILE A 72 -3.34 7.39 -3.81
C ILE A 72 -2.85 8.79 -3.43
N LYS A 73 -3.78 9.67 -3.04
CA LYS A 73 -3.43 10.96 -2.45
C LYS A 73 -3.11 10.77 -0.97
N LEU A 74 -1.93 11.24 -0.56
CA LEU A 74 -1.51 11.28 0.83
C LEU A 74 -1.69 12.69 1.38
N ASP A 75 -1.94 12.79 2.69
CA ASP A 75 -2.13 14.09 3.37
C ASP A 75 -0.79 14.75 3.79
N GLY A 76 0.32 14.14 3.43
CA GLY A 76 1.68 14.53 3.87
C GLY A 76 2.00 14.12 5.32
N LYS A 77 1.07 13.52 6.05
CA LYS A 77 1.25 13.01 7.42
C LYS A 77 1.54 11.52 7.47
N THR A 78 1.36 10.82 6.35
CA THR A 78 1.68 9.41 6.21
C THR A 78 3.17 9.19 6.39
N ILE A 79 3.55 8.27 7.27
CA ILE A 79 4.97 8.06 7.64
C ILE A 79 5.60 6.86 6.96
N SER A 80 4.80 5.83 6.62
CA SER A 80 5.29 4.62 5.96
C SER A 80 4.20 3.93 5.15
N PHE A 81 4.63 3.19 4.13
CA PHE A 81 3.81 2.24 3.39
C PHE A 81 4.42 0.85 3.52
N LYS A 82 3.60 -0.13 3.93
CA LYS A 82 4.00 -1.52 4.09
C LYS A 82 3.03 -2.42 3.37
N ALA A 83 3.54 -3.36 2.58
CA ALA A 83 2.74 -4.32 1.84
C ALA A 83 3.57 -5.56 1.46
N SER A 84 2.87 -6.59 0.98
CA SER A 84 3.45 -7.71 0.24
C SER A 84 2.97 -7.63 -1.20
N ALA A 85 3.86 -7.80 -2.17
CA ALA A 85 3.54 -7.80 -3.59
C ALA A 85 3.96 -9.12 -4.25
N GLY A 86 3.12 -9.62 -5.15
CA GLY A 86 3.40 -10.84 -5.90
C GLY A 86 2.27 -11.22 -6.84
N ILE A 87 2.48 -12.29 -7.60
CA ILE A 87 1.49 -12.84 -8.53
C ILE A 87 0.62 -13.83 -7.75
N ASP A 88 -0.70 -13.65 -7.84
CA ASP A 88 -1.67 -14.50 -7.16
C ASP A 88 -1.74 -15.91 -7.78
N ASP A 89 -1.88 -16.92 -6.92
CA ASP A 89 -1.87 -18.34 -7.32
C ASP A 89 -3.15 -18.80 -8.04
N SER A 90 -4.20 -17.97 -8.08
CA SER A 90 -5.54 -18.39 -8.49
C SER A 90 -5.82 -18.34 -9.98
N ALA A 91 -4.91 -17.76 -10.78
CA ALA A 91 -5.08 -17.76 -12.24
C ALA A 91 -5.03 -19.19 -12.79
N PRO A 92 -5.68 -19.46 -13.95
CA PRO A 92 -5.58 -20.76 -14.62
C PRO A 92 -4.12 -21.15 -14.91
N GLU A 93 -3.81 -22.44 -14.81
CA GLU A 93 -2.42 -22.95 -14.93
C GLU A 93 -1.70 -22.49 -16.21
N HIS A 94 -2.43 -22.39 -17.33
CA HIS A 94 -1.85 -21.95 -18.61
C HIS A 94 -1.48 -20.45 -18.59
N GLU A 95 -2.17 -19.63 -17.81
CA GLU A 95 -1.82 -18.21 -17.59
C GLU A 95 -0.67 -18.09 -16.60
N LEU A 96 -0.69 -18.84 -15.48
CA LEU A 96 0.37 -18.85 -14.49
C LEU A 96 1.73 -19.19 -15.07
N LYS A 97 1.81 -20.15 -16.01
CA LYS A 97 3.07 -20.53 -16.66
C LYS A 97 3.76 -19.38 -17.40
N GLN A 98 3.01 -18.37 -17.79
CA GLN A 98 3.52 -17.21 -18.52
C GLN A 98 3.40 -15.91 -17.71
N ALA A 99 2.82 -15.98 -16.52
CA ALA A 99 2.56 -14.80 -15.71
C ALA A 99 3.87 -14.23 -15.19
N SER A 100 4.15 -12.99 -15.60
CA SER A 100 5.22 -12.17 -15.05
C SER A 100 4.75 -10.73 -14.89
N ALA A 101 5.26 -10.04 -13.90
CA ALA A 101 4.94 -8.65 -13.64
C ALA A 101 6.08 -7.95 -12.89
N GLU A 102 6.17 -6.65 -13.05
CA GLU A 102 6.97 -5.81 -12.17
C GLU A 102 6.07 -4.90 -11.36
N PHE A 103 6.29 -4.86 -10.05
CA PHE A 103 5.62 -3.95 -9.13
C PHE A 103 6.51 -2.74 -8.88
N ILE A 104 5.96 -1.55 -9.10
CA ILE A 104 6.70 -0.29 -9.03
C ILE A 104 5.92 0.68 -8.14
N ILE A 105 6.63 1.36 -7.25
CA ILE A 105 6.03 2.40 -6.41
C ILE A 105 6.69 3.73 -6.71
N LEU A 106 5.86 4.74 -7.02
CA LEU A 106 6.32 6.09 -7.21
C LEU A 106 5.79 6.98 -6.09
N GLY A 107 6.67 7.81 -5.54
CA GLY A 107 6.34 8.89 -4.62
C GLY A 107 6.57 10.23 -5.30
N ASP A 108 5.54 11.08 -5.40
CA ASP A 108 5.59 12.37 -6.10
C ASP A 108 6.23 12.28 -7.50
N GLY A 109 5.88 11.22 -8.24
CA GLY A 109 6.34 10.95 -9.61
C GLY A 109 7.75 10.36 -9.73
N LYS A 110 8.46 10.10 -8.63
CA LYS A 110 9.77 9.44 -8.62
C LYS A 110 9.65 8.01 -8.16
N ILE A 111 10.34 7.07 -8.82
CA ILE A 111 10.38 5.67 -8.38
C ILE A 111 11.12 5.61 -7.05
N ILE A 112 10.47 5.02 -6.04
CA ILE A 112 11.00 4.85 -4.69
C ILE A 112 11.16 3.38 -4.30
N TRP A 113 10.53 2.46 -5.06
CA TRP A 113 10.70 1.03 -4.88
C TRP A 113 10.33 0.26 -6.17
N ARG A 114 11.01 -0.87 -6.42
CA ARG A 114 10.72 -1.81 -7.51
C ARG A 114 10.91 -3.24 -7.04
N SER A 115 10.05 -4.14 -7.51
CA SER A 115 10.25 -5.57 -7.28
C SER A 115 11.31 -6.18 -8.20
N GLY A 116 11.59 -5.57 -9.36
CA GLY A 116 12.09 -6.30 -10.51
C GLY A 116 11.03 -7.26 -11.05
N ILE A 117 11.36 -7.98 -12.11
CA ILE A 117 10.44 -8.96 -12.71
C ILE A 117 10.20 -10.10 -11.71
N MET A 118 8.93 -10.41 -11.47
CA MET A 118 8.47 -11.53 -10.68
C MET A 118 7.67 -12.50 -11.55
N HIS A 119 7.81 -13.80 -11.29
CA HIS A 119 7.03 -14.85 -11.92
C HIS A 119 6.05 -15.50 -10.96
N ALA A 120 5.01 -16.15 -11.50
CA ALA A 120 4.09 -16.94 -10.67
C ALA A 120 4.85 -18.01 -9.89
N GLY A 121 4.43 -18.27 -8.65
CA GLY A 121 5.07 -19.20 -7.73
C GLY A 121 6.28 -18.62 -6.97
N GLU A 122 6.73 -17.41 -7.29
CA GLU A 122 7.72 -16.71 -6.46
C GLU A 122 7.09 -16.17 -5.18
N LYS A 123 7.85 -16.20 -4.08
CA LYS A 123 7.41 -15.65 -2.80
C LYS A 123 7.14 -14.16 -2.90
N ALA A 124 6.15 -13.70 -2.14
CA ALA A 124 5.83 -12.29 -2.04
C ALA A 124 7.05 -11.45 -1.64
N LYS A 125 7.26 -10.32 -2.31
CA LYS A 125 8.27 -9.33 -1.93
C LYS A 125 7.71 -8.35 -0.93
N GLN A 126 8.41 -8.21 0.18
CA GLN A 126 8.03 -7.29 1.25
C GLN A 126 8.39 -5.85 0.87
N ILE A 127 7.45 -4.96 1.12
CA ILE A 127 7.60 -3.52 0.94
C ILE A 127 7.54 -2.87 2.32
N ASP A 128 8.56 -2.10 2.67
CA ASP A 128 8.58 -1.26 3.87
C ASP A 128 9.35 0.02 3.53
N ILE A 129 8.61 1.07 3.17
CA ILE A 129 9.18 2.32 2.68
C ILE A 129 8.67 3.52 3.46
N SER A 130 9.53 4.53 3.63
CA SER A 130 9.13 5.81 4.20
C SER A 130 8.31 6.61 3.19
N THR A 131 7.18 7.14 3.64
CA THR A 131 6.35 8.06 2.86
C THR A 131 6.32 9.47 3.45
N LYS A 132 7.24 9.77 4.38
CA LYS A 132 7.34 11.10 4.99
C LYS A 132 7.49 12.21 3.95
N GLY A 133 6.56 13.16 3.97
CA GLY A 133 6.57 14.31 3.05
C GLY A 133 6.05 14.00 1.64
N ILE A 134 5.78 12.74 1.29
CA ILE A 134 5.19 12.35 0.01
C ILE A 134 3.70 12.70 0.02
N LYS A 135 3.23 13.35 -1.04
CA LYS A 135 1.84 13.78 -1.21
C LYS A 135 1.05 12.88 -2.16
N SER A 136 1.73 12.22 -3.08
CA SER A 136 1.13 11.30 -4.05
C SER A 136 1.89 10.00 -4.08
N LEU A 137 1.21 8.88 -3.88
CA LEU A 137 1.75 7.54 -4.04
C LEU A 137 1.06 6.87 -5.24
N ILE A 138 1.84 6.27 -6.12
CA ILE A 138 1.32 5.48 -7.23
C ILE A 138 1.84 4.06 -7.06
N LEU A 139 0.92 3.11 -6.99
CA LEU A 139 1.22 1.69 -7.07
C LEU A 139 0.98 1.26 -8.52
N HIS A 140 2.02 0.85 -9.21
CA HIS A 140 1.99 0.44 -10.61
C HIS A 140 2.40 -1.02 -10.71
N VAL A 141 1.60 -1.80 -11.41
CA VAL A 141 1.95 -3.17 -11.82
C VAL A 141 2.05 -3.17 -13.33
N ASP A 142 3.19 -3.56 -13.84
CA ASP A 142 3.45 -3.63 -15.30
C ASP A 142 3.58 -5.08 -15.73
N HIS A 143 3.29 -5.33 -17.01
CA HIS A 143 3.64 -6.61 -17.65
C HIS A 143 5.16 -6.71 -17.78
N ALA A 144 5.73 -7.89 -17.63
CA ALA A 144 7.16 -8.14 -17.78
C ALA A 144 7.42 -9.32 -18.73
#